data_b853be0eac87fc6b46f0cc3c36c8e807
#
_entry.id   b853be0eac87fc6b46f0cc3c36c8e807
#
_cell.length_a   1.000
_cell.length_b   1.000
_cell.length_c   1.000
_cell.angle_alpha   90.00
_cell.angle_beta   90.00
_cell.angle_gamma   90.00
#
_symmetry.space_group_name_H-M   'P 1'
#
loop_
_entity.id
_entity.type
_entity.pdbx_description
1 polymer ?
#
loop_
_entity_poly.entity_id
_entity_poly.type
_entity_poly.pdbx_seq_one_letter_code
_entity_poly.pdbx_strand_id
1 'polypeptide(L)'
;MTFKFKTTIALSCLISSTLLLSACNKDPKAPSQQEQQTQNSNDAIGQLKQIPIKQFPTTADDAHDIAILDDYDRRFTEMSDSMEIELAKMKEANTLTPAFEQQRQKDNVQSALNMLKELELKTEQGRYIQGLLYEYWDNQAKVLEQSTLASTTENTDTAKQVDHLNENLHAQSQLHHWKSSQPTETKKASE
;
A
#
# COMPACT_ATOMS: atom_id res chain seq x y z
N MET A 1 2.15 29.90 -38.35
CA MET A 1 1.33 30.71 -37.43
C MET A 1 1.83 30.45 -36.02
N THR A 2 2.54 31.42 -35.49
CA THR A 2 3.19 31.32 -34.14
C THR A 2 2.32 31.99 -33.12
N PHE A 3 1.73 31.24 -32.21
CA PHE A 3 0.99 31.79 -31.05
C PHE A 3 1.96 31.99 -29.86
N LYS A 4 2.21 33.23 -29.52
CA LYS A 4 2.95 33.61 -28.32
C LYS A 4 1.96 33.80 -27.17
N PHE A 5 1.97 32.94 -26.16
CA PHE A 5 1.29 33.16 -24.89
C PHE A 5 2.22 33.94 -23.95
N LYS A 6 1.78 35.12 -23.56
CA LYS A 6 2.41 35.92 -22.49
C LYS A 6 1.81 35.54 -21.15
N THR A 7 2.61 34.93 -20.29
CA THR A 7 2.23 34.60 -18.91
C THR A 7 2.57 35.79 -18.02
N THR A 8 1.57 36.41 -17.43
CA THR A 8 1.72 37.48 -16.42
C THR A 8 1.56 36.84 -15.05
N ILE A 9 2.64 36.75 -14.29
CA ILE A 9 2.64 36.29 -12.90
C ILE A 9 2.43 37.53 -12.02
N ALA A 10 1.31 37.60 -11.32
CA ALA A 10 1.06 38.58 -10.26
C ALA A 10 1.28 37.91 -8.90
N LEU A 11 2.40 38.31 -8.28
CA LEU A 11 2.80 37.95 -6.93
C LEU A 11 2.11 38.94 -5.96
N SER A 12 1.24 38.45 -5.09
CA SER A 12 0.69 39.24 -3.98
C SER A 12 0.91 38.51 -2.66
N CYS A 13 1.98 38.91 -1.96
CA CYS A 13 2.16 38.66 -0.53
C CYS A 13 1.29 39.62 0.28
N LEU A 14 0.49 39.11 1.19
CA LEU A 14 0.03 39.86 2.36
C LEU A 14 0.02 38.94 3.58
N ILE A 15 1.02 39.15 4.40
CA ILE A 15 1.17 38.64 5.76
C ILE A 15 0.29 39.50 6.67
N SER A 16 -0.62 38.90 7.40
CA SER A 16 -1.26 39.56 8.54
C SER A 16 -1.38 38.59 9.69
N SER A 17 -0.42 38.74 10.62
CA SER A 17 -0.42 38.12 11.94
C SER A 17 -1.45 38.83 12.82
N THR A 18 -2.42 38.10 13.37
CA THR A 18 -3.14 38.55 14.58
C THR A 18 -3.34 37.37 15.51
N LEU A 19 -2.56 37.38 16.57
CA LEU A 19 -2.76 36.60 17.80
C LEU A 19 -3.96 37.20 18.54
N LEU A 20 -5.01 36.43 18.75
CA LEU A 20 -5.99 36.70 19.77
C LEU A 20 -6.24 35.42 20.59
N LEU A 21 -5.67 35.42 21.77
CA LEU A 21 -6.08 34.58 22.90
C LEU A 21 -7.47 35.00 23.33
N SER A 22 -8.42 34.11 23.29
CA SER A 22 -9.69 34.26 24.03
C SER A 22 -10.11 32.94 24.64
N ALA A 23 -10.28 33.00 25.94
CA ALA A 23 -10.68 31.94 26.85
C ALA A 23 -12.13 31.48 26.64
N CYS A 24 -12.33 30.22 26.96
CA CYS A 24 -13.55 29.54 27.46
C CYS A 24 -14.89 30.24 27.23
N ASN A 25 -15.74 29.63 26.41
CA ASN A 25 -17.12 29.46 26.80
C ASN A 25 -17.69 28.13 26.25
N LYS A 26 -18.46 27.48 27.07
CA LYS A 26 -18.94 26.12 26.95
C LYS A 26 -20.34 26.18 26.35
N ASP A 27 -20.48 25.82 25.07
CA ASP A 27 -21.79 25.46 24.50
C ASP A 27 -21.63 24.27 23.53
N PRO A 28 -22.52 23.27 23.59
CA PRO A 28 -22.38 22.04 22.81
C PRO A 28 -22.81 22.29 21.36
N LYS A 29 -21.82 22.43 20.47
CA LYS A 29 -22.05 22.48 19.03
C LYS A 29 -21.77 21.09 18.43
N ALA A 30 -22.69 20.60 17.63
CA ALA A 30 -22.60 19.33 16.92
C ALA A 30 -21.27 19.22 16.14
N PRO A 31 -20.59 18.04 16.14
CA PRO A 31 -19.32 17.88 15.43
C PRO A 31 -19.53 18.01 13.93
N SER A 32 -18.68 18.80 13.29
CA SER A 32 -18.66 18.94 11.85
C SER A 32 -18.16 17.63 11.21
N GLN A 33 -18.70 17.27 10.03
CA GLN A 33 -18.35 16.03 9.29
C GLN A 33 -16.85 15.88 9.00
N GLN A 34 -16.04 16.94 9.10
CA GLN A 34 -14.60 16.92 8.91
C GLN A 34 -13.84 16.31 10.09
N GLU A 35 -14.34 16.41 11.32
CA GLU A 35 -13.71 15.80 12.51
C GLU A 35 -13.96 14.28 12.56
N GLN A 36 -15.07 13.78 12.01
CA GLN A 36 -15.35 12.35 11.93
C GLN A 36 -14.41 11.58 11.00
N GLN A 37 -13.99 12.17 9.87
CA GLN A 37 -13.03 11.54 8.97
C GLN A 37 -11.63 11.43 9.57
N THR A 38 -11.20 12.44 10.34
CA THR A 38 -9.87 12.44 10.99
C THR A 38 -9.83 11.48 12.19
N GLN A 39 -10.93 11.32 12.92
CA GLN A 39 -11.00 10.37 14.02
C GLN A 39 -10.98 8.90 13.54
N ASN A 40 -11.68 8.58 12.44
CA ASN A 40 -11.68 7.22 11.87
C ASN A 40 -10.30 6.81 11.34
N SER A 41 -9.55 7.74 10.74
CA SER A 41 -8.19 7.46 10.23
C SER A 41 -7.19 7.19 11.36
N ASN A 42 -7.29 7.94 12.48
CA ASN A 42 -6.43 7.72 13.66
C ASN A 42 -6.78 6.42 14.39
N ASP A 43 -8.03 5.99 14.36
CA ASP A 43 -8.48 4.73 14.99
C ASP A 43 -7.98 3.52 14.17
N ALA A 44 -8.01 3.57 12.85
CA ALA A 44 -7.50 2.52 11.99
C ALA A 44 -5.98 2.29 12.16
N ILE A 45 -5.19 3.36 12.25
CA ILE A 45 -3.74 3.27 12.49
C ILE A 45 -3.45 2.71 13.89
N GLY A 46 -4.26 3.07 14.89
CA GLY A 46 -4.16 2.55 16.25
C GLY A 46 -4.48 1.06 16.39
N GLN A 47 -5.17 0.47 15.41
CA GLN A 47 -5.49 -0.95 15.37
C GLN A 47 -4.40 -1.81 14.74
N LEU A 48 -3.38 -1.22 14.10
CA LEU A 48 -2.25 -1.96 13.54
C LEU A 48 -1.47 -2.67 14.66
N LYS A 49 -1.47 -3.98 14.64
CA LYS A 49 -0.77 -4.82 15.60
C LYS A 49 0.67 -5.00 15.17
N GLN A 50 1.62 -4.78 16.07
CA GLN A 50 2.99 -5.22 15.84
C GLN A 50 3.06 -6.74 16.02
N ILE A 51 3.18 -7.48 14.92
CA ILE A 51 3.36 -8.91 14.94
C ILE A 51 4.86 -9.20 15.12
N PRO A 52 5.26 -9.98 16.13
CA PRO A 52 6.67 -10.30 16.37
C PRO A 52 7.31 -11.00 15.17
N ILE A 53 8.57 -10.65 14.88
CA ILE A 53 9.35 -11.31 13.84
C ILE A 53 9.57 -12.77 14.20
N LYS A 54 9.15 -13.69 13.36
CA LYS A 54 9.39 -15.12 13.49
C LYS A 54 10.85 -15.41 13.13
N GLN A 55 11.54 -16.14 13.99
CA GLN A 55 12.93 -16.53 13.78
C GLN A 55 13.03 -17.84 13.00
N PHE A 56 13.98 -17.90 12.08
CA PHE A 56 14.27 -19.07 11.26
C PHE A 56 15.77 -19.35 11.28
N PRO A 57 16.20 -20.62 11.14
CA PRO A 57 17.61 -20.92 11.00
C PRO A 57 18.15 -20.38 9.66
N THR A 58 19.37 -19.86 9.69
CA THR A 58 20.09 -19.45 8.49
C THR A 58 20.43 -20.67 7.62
N THR A 59 20.24 -20.55 6.31
CA THR A 59 20.52 -21.60 5.32
C THR A 59 21.41 -21.09 4.19
N ALA A 60 21.97 -22.00 3.41
CA ALA A 60 22.76 -21.65 2.23
C ALA A 60 21.91 -21.06 1.08
N ASP A 61 20.59 -21.28 1.11
CA ASP A 61 19.66 -20.82 0.09
C ASP A 61 19.00 -19.46 0.44
N ASP A 62 19.34 -18.84 1.58
CA ASP A 62 18.74 -17.58 2.02
C ASP A 62 18.91 -16.46 0.98
N ALA A 63 20.13 -16.27 0.47
CA ALA A 63 20.40 -15.23 -0.53
C ALA A 63 19.62 -15.46 -1.84
N HIS A 64 19.44 -16.73 -2.23
CA HIS A 64 18.65 -17.10 -3.41
C HIS A 64 17.18 -16.73 -3.22
N ASP A 65 16.57 -17.08 -2.10
CA ASP A 65 15.15 -16.83 -1.85
C ASP A 65 14.84 -15.34 -1.63
N ILE A 66 15.74 -14.62 -0.96
CA ILE A 66 15.66 -13.17 -0.85
C ILE A 66 15.64 -12.52 -2.24
N ALA A 67 16.53 -12.94 -3.14
CA ALA A 67 16.57 -12.40 -4.50
C ALA A 67 15.29 -12.68 -5.30
N ILE A 68 14.68 -13.86 -5.12
CA ILE A 68 13.40 -14.22 -5.74
C ILE A 68 12.27 -13.34 -5.21
N LEU A 69 12.20 -13.11 -3.89
CA LEU A 69 11.17 -12.26 -3.28
C LEU A 69 11.34 -10.78 -3.68
N ASP A 70 12.59 -10.29 -3.77
CA ASP A 70 12.87 -8.93 -4.25
C ASP A 70 12.51 -8.78 -5.74
N ASP A 71 12.76 -9.78 -6.57
CA ASP A 71 12.36 -9.77 -7.99
C ASP A 71 10.83 -9.79 -8.15
N TYR A 72 10.13 -10.57 -7.32
CA TYR A 72 8.67 -10.53 -7.26
C TYR A 72 8.16 -9.12 -6.94
N ASP A 73 8.65 -8.52 -5.84
CA ASP A 73 8.24 -7.19 -5.39
C ASP A 73 8.47 -6.13 -6.48
N ARG A 74 9.66 -6.13 -7.08
CA ARG A 74 10.02 -5.22 -8.18
C ARG A 74 9.09 -5.36 -9.37
N ARG A 75 8.90 -6.58 -9.89
CA ARG A 75 8.06 -6.83 -11.08
C ARG A 75 6.60 -6.51 -10.83
N PHE A 76 6.11 -6.84 -9.64
CA PHE A 76 4.74 -6.53 -9.27
C PHE A 76 4.52 -5.01 -9.14
N THR A 77 5.45 -4.29 -8.50
CA THR A 77 5.41 -2.83 -8.40
C THR A 77 5.42 -2.17 -9.78
N GLU A 78 6.35 -2.54 -10.66
CA GLU A 78 6.43 -2.00 -12.03
C GLU A 78 5.14 -2.22 -12.83
N MET A 79 4.49 -3.38 -12.67
CA MET A 79 3.22 -3.69 -13.31
C MET A 79 2.07 -2.85 -12.73
N SER A 80 2.01 -2.71 -11.41
CA SER A 80 0.98 -1.93 -10.72
C SER A 80 1.09 -0.44 -11.05
N ASP A 81 2.30 0.11 -11.03
CA ASP A 81 2.56 1.51 -11.41
C ASP A 81 2.12 1.78 -12.85
N SER A 82 2.42 0.85 -13.77
CA SER A 82 2.00 0.97 -15.17
C SER A 82 0.48 1.00 -15.32
N MET A 83 -0.22 0.17 -14.55
CA MET A 83 -1.68 0.15 -14.50
C MET A 83 -2.25 1.46 -13.93
N GLU A 84 -1.68 1.97 -12.83
CA GLU A 84 -2.13 3.22 -12.23
C GLU A 84 -1.95 4.41 -13.17
N ILE A 85 -0.83 4.47 -13.91
CA ILE A 85 -0.59 5.49 -14.93
C ILE A 85 -1.63 5.40 -16.05
N GLU A 86 -1.98 4.19 -16.51
CA GLU A 86 -3.04 3.98 -17.51
C GLU A 86 -4.38 4.50 -17.02
N LEU A 87 -4.79 4.09 -15.81
CA LEU A 87 -6.06 4.52 -15.21
C LEU A 87 -6.12 6.04 -15.01
N ALA A 88 -5.01 6.65 -14.57
CA ALA A 88 -4.93 8.11 -14.41
C ALA A 88 -5.13 8.83 -15.76
N LYS A 89 -4.49 8.39 -16.84
CA LYS A 89 -4.66 8.95 -18.19
C LYS A 89 -6.10 8.81 -18.69
N MET A 90 -6.73 7.66 -18.46
CA MET A 90 -8.12 7.44 -18.84
C MET A 90 -9.08 8.34 -18.06
N LYS A 91 -8.79 8.58 -16.77
CA LYS A 91 -9.55 9.49 -15.90
C LYS A 91 -9.44 10.93 -16.39
N GLU A 92 -8.24 11.40 -16.72
CA GLU A 92 -8.02 12.74 -17.30
C GLU A 92 -8.73 12.92 -18.65
N ALA A 93 -8.76 11.88 -19.47
CA ALA A 93 -9.46 11.88 -20.75
C ALA A 93 -10.98 11.68 -20.62
N ASN A 94 -11.53 11.50 -19.42
CA ASN A 94 -12.93 11.16 -19.14
C ASN A 94 -13.41 9.89 -19.89
N THR A 95 -12.51 8.92 -20.09
CA THR A 95 -12.80 7.63 -20.75
C THR A 95 -12.84 6.47 -19.77
N LEU A 96 -12.40 6.67 -18.52
CA LEU A 96 -12.42 5.65 -17.48
C LEU A 96 -13.85 5.35 -17.05
N THR A 97 -14.24 4.08 -17.17
CA THR A 97 -15.52 3.58 -16.65
C THR A 97 -15.32 2.83 -15.35
N PRO A 98 -16.28 2.85 -14.40
CA PRO A 98 -16.18 2.07 -13.15
C PRO A 98 -15.98 0.58 -13.38
N ALA A 99 -16.61 0.01 -14.42
CA ALA A 99 -16.47 -1.39 -14.76
C ALA A 99 -15.03 -1.74 -15.22
N PHE A 100 -14.41 -0.86 -16.02
CA PHE A 100 -13.03 -1.05 -16.46
C PHE A 100 -12.05 -0.93 -15.27
N GLU A 101 -12.20 0.09 -14.44
CA GLU A 101 -11.39 0.28 -13.23
C GLU A 101 -11.46 -0.94 -12.32
N GLN A 102 -12.66 -1.45 -12.04
CA GLN A 102 -12.85 -2.65 -11.24
C GLN A 102 -12.21 -3.89 -11.87
N GLN A 103 -12.32 -4.06 -13.19
CA GLN A 103 -11.67 -5.18 -13.88
C GLN A 103 -10.15 -5.10 -13.74
N ARG A 104 -9.55 -3.91 -13.91
CA ARG A 104 -8.10 -3.72 -13.74
C ARG A 104 -7.63 -4.00 -12.31
N GLN A 105 -8.41 -3.66 -11.29
CA GLN A 105 -8.12 -4.02 -9.91
C GLN A 105 -8.13 -5.54 -9.71
N LYS A 106 -9.12 -6.25 -10.28
CA LYS A 106 -9.16 -7.73 -10.23
C LYS A 106 -7.99 -8.36 -10.95
N ASP A 107 -7.62 -7.85 -12.12
CA ASP A 107 -6.47 -8.34 -12.89
C ASP A 107 -5.17 -8.16 -12.11
N ASN A 108 -5.01 -7.02 -11.41
CA ASN A 108 -3.83 -6.74 -10.59
C ASN A 108 -3.70 -7.75 -9.44
N VAL A 109 -4.77 -7.98 -8.70
CA VAL A 109 -4.80 -8.96 -7.60
C VAL A 109 -4.53 -10.38 -8.11
N GLN A 110 -5.15 -10.75 -9.23
CA GLN A 110 -4.93 -12.07 -9.82
C GLN A 110 -3.49 -12.26 -10.31
N SER A 111 -2.87 -11.20 -10.83
CA SER A 111 -1.46 -11.19 -11.23
C SER A 111 -0.54 -11.40 -10.04
N ALA A 112 -0.78 -10.72 -8.91
CA ALA A 112 -0.03 -10.92 -7.67
C ALA A 112 -0.09 -12.39 -7.21
N LEU A 113 -1.28 -12.96 -7.16
CA LEU A 113 -1.50 -14.36 -6.76
C LEU A 113 -0.80 -15.35 -7.69
N ASN A 114 -0.87 -15.12 -9.00
CA ASN A 114 -0.21 -15.99 -9.98
C ASN A 114 1.30 -15.92 -9.86
N MET A 115 1.87 -14.71 -9.77
CA MET A 115 3.31 -14.51 -9.59
C MET A 115 3.81 -15.17 -8.29
N LEU A 116 3.06 -15.06 -7.19
CA LEU A 116 3.43 -15.71 -5.92
C LEU A 116 3.43 -17.24 -6.03
N LYS A 117 2.47 -17.83 -6.74
CA LYS A 117 2.41 -19.30 -6.94
C LYS A 117 3.58 -19.86 -7.72
N GLU A 118 4.17 -19.05 -8.60
CA GLU A 118 5.29 -19.43 -9.46
C GLU A 118 6.66 -19.32 -8.76
N LEU A 119 6.73 -18.76 -7.54
CA LEU A 119 7.99 -18.64 -6.81
C LEU A 119 8.48 -20.01 -6.32
N GLU A 120 9.66 -20.41 -6.74
CA GLU A 120 10.33 -21.64 -6.32
C GLU A 120 11.28 -21.38 -5.14
N LEU A 121 10.68 -21.19 -3.95
CA LEU A 121 11.43 -20.90 -2.72
C LEU A 121 11.86 -22.19 -2.03
N LYS A 122 13.13 -22.24 -1.57
CA LYS A 122 13.77 -23.40 -0.99
C LYS A 122 13.75 -23.38 0.54
N THR A 123 13.75 -22.19 1.14
CA THR A 123 13.84 -22.03 2.60
C THR A 123 12.47 -22.06 3.26
N GLU A 124 12.43 -22.39 4.53
CA GLU A 124 11.19 -22.27 5.33
C GLU A 124 10.77 -20.81 5.49
N GLN A 125 11.74 -19.90 5.67
CA GLN A 125 11.50 -18.48 5.83
C GLN A 125 10.93 -17.86 4.54
N GLY A 126 11.49 -18.20 3.39
CA GLY A 126 10.98 -17.74 2.09
C GLY A 126 9.53 -18.16 1.86
N ARG A 127 9.22 -19.46 2.09
CA ARG A 127 7.85 -19.98 1.97
C ARG A 127 6.88 -19.35 2.99
N TYR A 128 7.35 -19.03 4.18
CA TYR A 128 6.55 -18.34 5.18
C TYR A 128 6.14 -16.93 4.71
N ILE A 129 7.10 -16.15 4.18
CA ILE A 129 6.84 -14.81 3.62
C ILE A 129 5.92 -14.91 2.40
N GLN A 130 6.15 -15.86 1.49
CA GLN A 130 5.26 -16.13 0.36
C GLN A 130 3.82 -16.41 0.82
N GLY A 131 3.65 -17.19 1.89
CA GLY A 131 2.35 -17.52 2.46
C GLY A 131 1.61 -16.28 2.98
N LEU A 132 2.30 -15.38 3.72
CA LEU A 132 1.73 -14.13 4.21
C LEU A 132 1.29 -13.21 3.07
N LEU A 133 2.13 -13.06 2.04
CA LEU A 133 1.82 -12.26 0.86
C LEU A 133 0.64 -12.86 0.08
N TYR A 134 0.60 -14.18 -0.05
CA TYR A 134 -0.49 -14.88 -0.72
C TYR A 134 -1.81 -14.68 0.03
N GLU A 135 -1.83 -14.82 1.35
CA GLU A 135 -3.01 -14.62 2.19
C GLU A 135 -3.55 -13.18 2.08
N TYR A 136 -2.66 -12.19 2.10
CA TYR A 136 -3.03 -10.80 1.86
C TYR A 136 -3.75 -10.61 0.52
N TRP A 137 -3.19 -11.10 -0.59
CA TRP A 137 -3.78 -10.93 -1.92
C TRP A 137 -5.06 -11.75 -2.12
N ASP A 138 -5.15 -12.95 -1.54
CA ASP A 138 -6.36 -13.76 -1.55
C ASP A 138 -7.51 -13.07 -0.82
N ASN A 139 -7.21 -12.41 0.28
CA ASN A 139 -8.17 -11.59 1.00
C ASN A 139 -8.59 -10.35 0.20
N GLN A 140 -7.68 -9.69 -0.51
CA GLN A 140 -8.02 -8.58 -1.43
C GLN A 140 -8.95 -9.07 -2.56
N ALA A 141 -8.72 -10.25 -3.11
CA ALA A 141 -9.62 -10.85 -4.11
C ALA A 141 -11.04 -11.03 -3.58
N LYS A 142 -11.18 -11.58 -2.36
CA LYS A 142 -12.49 -11.78 -1.71
C LYS A 142 -13.23 -10.46 -1.46
N VAL A 143 -12.51 -9.40 -1.04
CA VAL A 143 -13.10 -8.06 -0.85
C VAL A 143 -13.62 -7.50 -2.18
N LEU A 144 -12.85 -7.63 -3.27
CA LEU A 144 -13.28 -7.17 -4.60
C LEU A 144 -14.48 -7.96 -5.14
N GLU A 145 -14.58 -9.25 -4.86
CA GLU A 145 -15.75 -10.05 -5.22
C GLU A 145 -17.00 -9.61 -4.45
N GLN A 146 -16.87 -9.42 -3.13
CA GLN A 146 -17.97 -8.98 -2.28
C GLN A 146 -18.47 -7.58 -2.66
N SER A 147 -17.58 -6.64 -2.97
CA SER A 147 -17.94 -5.30 -3.41
C SER A 147 -18.72 -5.29 -4.73
N THR A 148 -18.49 -6.28 -5.59
CA THR A 148 -19.23 -6.47 -6.85
C THR A 148 -20.66 -6.97 -6.62
N LEU A 149 -20.86 -7.77 -5.59
CA LEU A 149 -22.17 -8.36 -5.27
C LEU A 149 -23.03 -7.43 -4.40
N ALA A 150 -22.40 -6.58 -3.61
CA ALA A 150 -23.07 -5.63 -2.71
C ALA A 150 -23.24 -4.27 -3.37
N SER A 151 -24.21 -4.14 -4.29
CA SER A 151 -24.62 -2.83 -4.82
C SER A 151 -25.26 -1.91 -3.75
N THR A 152 -25.39 -2.37 -2.52
CA THR A 152 -26.00 -1.63 -1.39
C THR A 152 -25.59 -2.24 -0.07
N THR A 153 -24.55 -1.76 0.54
CA THR A 153 -24.50 -1.49 2.01
C THR A 153 -23.11 -0.95 2.37
N GLU A 154 -23.05 0.30 2.79
CA GLU A 154 -22.00 0.87 3.61
C GLU A 154 -21.79 -0.02 4.85
N ASN A 155 -20.70 -0.69 4.88
CA ASN A 155 -19.91 -1.15 6.01
C ASN A 155 -19.03 -2.30 5.52
N THR A 156 -18.08 -1.98 4.63
CA THR A 156 -16.92 -2.85 4.48
C THR A 156 -16.28 -2.86 5.87
N ASP A 157 -16.27 -4.03 6.50
CA ASP A 157 -15.82 -4.23 7.87
C ASP A 157 -14.35 -3.72 7.99
N THR A 158 -14.21 -2.47 8.45
CA THR A 158 -12.92 -1.77 8.57
C THR A 158 -11.91 -2.61 9.39
N ALA A 159 -12.41 -3.39 10.35
CA ALA A 159 -11.58 -4.28 11.16
C ALA A 159 -10.92 -5.38 10.30
N LYS A 160 -11.65 -5.97 9.34
CA LYS A 160 -11.07 -6.98 8.42
C LYS A 160 -10.05 -6.37 7.47
N GLN A 161 -10.28 -5.16 6.96
CA GLN A 161 -9.30 -4.47 6.12
C GLN A 161 -8.01 -4.16 6.89
N VAL A 162 -8.12 -3.78 8.16
CA VAL A 162 -6.94 -3.55 9.02
C VAL A 162 -6.20 -4.85 9.31
N ASP A 163 -6.89 -5.96 9.59
CA ASP A 163 -6.25 -7.26 9.82
C ASP A 163 -5.47 -7.73 8.56
N HIS A 164 -6.02 -7.57 7.36
CA HIS A 164 -5.32 -7.91 6.13
C HIS A 164 -4.10 -7.01 5.85
N LEU A 165 -4.19 -5.72 6.19
CA LEU A 165 -3.03 -4.83 6.10
C LEU A 165 -1.92 -5.27 7.06
N ASN A 166 -2.26 -5.78 8.26
CA ASN A 166 -1.28 -6.31 9.20
C ASN A 166 -0.50 -7.51 8.62
N GLU A 167 -1.13 -8.38 7.85
CA GLU A 167 -0.47 -9.52 7.18
C GLU A 167 0.60 -9.05 6.18
N ASN A 168 0.26 -8.06 5.34
CA ASN A 168 1.22 -7.49 4.40
C ASN A 168 2.38 -6.79 5.12
N LEU A 169 2.09 -5.96 6.12
CA LEU A 169 3.11 -5.28 6.91
C LEU A 169 4.02 -6.27 7.64
N HIS A 170 3.47 -7.38 8.11
CA HIS A 170 4.25 -8.45 8.73
C HIS A 170 5.16 -9.14 7.72
N ALA A 171 4.67 -9.45 6.51
CA ALA A 171 5.49 -10.02 5.44
C ALA A 171 6.67 -9.10 5.07
N GLN A 172 6.40 -7.80 4.89
CA GLN A 172 7.43 -6.80 4.61
C GLN A 172 8.45 -6.68 5.76
N SER A 173 8.00 -6.70 7.01
CA SER A 173 8.86 -6.65 8.18
C SER A 173 9.75 -7.89 8.30
N GLN A 174 9.19 -9.08 8.01
CA GLN A 174 9.93 -10.33 7.97
C GLN A 174 11.03 -10.31 6.90
N LEU A 175 10.69 -9.89 5.67
CA LEU A 175 11.66 -9.80 4.58
C LEU A 175 12.77 -8.79 4.90
N HIS A 176 12.40 -7.62 5.40
CA HIS A 176 13.36 -6.59 5.79
C HIS A 176 14.32 -7.08 6.88
N HIS A 177 13.80 -7.73 7.93
CA HIS A 177 14.60 -8.30 8.99
C HIS A 177 15.54 -9.38 8.45
N TRP A 178 15.04 -10.28 7.60
CA TRP A 178 15.84 -11.33 6.98
C TRP A 178 17.00 -10.77 6.15
N LYS A 179 16.73 -9.78 5.29
CA LYS A 179 17.75 -9.07 4.49
C LYS A 179 18.80 -8.41 5.38
N SER A 180 18.37 -7.80 6.48
CA SER A 180 19.26 -7.10 7.41
C SER A 180 20.13 -8.06 8.25
N SER A 181 19.70 -9.31 8.42
CA SER A 181 20.43 -10.34 9.17
C SER A 181 21.45 -11.10 8.31
N GLN A 182 21.43 -10.90 6.98
CA GLN A 182 22.43 -11.53 6.11
C GLN A 182 23.83 -10.97 6.37
N PRO A 183 24.89 -11.81 6.31
CA PRO A 183 26.26 -11.32 6.41
C PRO A 183 26.51 -10.30 5.30
N THR A 184 26.92 -9.08 5.66
CA THR A 184 27.41 -8.11 4.69
C THR A 184 28.62 -8.72 3.99
N GLU A 185 28.53 -8.99 2.70
CA GLU A 185 29.72 -9.31 1.90
C GLU A 185 30.68 -8.11 2.03
N THR A 186 31.66 -8.25 2.92
CA THR A 186 32.80 -7.35 2.95
C THR A 186 33.42 -7.44 1.57
N LYS A 187 33.25 -6.36 0.77
CA LYS A 187 34.03 -6.15 -0.46
C LYS A 187 35.45 -6.48 -0.15
N LYS A 188 35.93 -7.66 -0.58
CA LYS A 188 37.35 -7.97 -0.63
C LYS A 188 37.95 -6.91 -1.51
N ALA A 189 38.62 -5.92 -0.90
CA ALA A 189 39.50 -5.03 -1.60
C ALA A 189 40.46 -5.88 -2.40
N SER A 190 40.40 -5.79 -3.71
CA SER A 190 41.40 -6.33 -4.63
C SER A 190 42.71 -5.59 -4.34
N GLU A 191 43.64 -6.30 -3.66
CA GLU A 191 45.06 -6.01 -3.78
C GLU A 191 45.57 -6.41 -5.16
#